data_0c433213a73031e00d9f74dc3ec84515
#
_entry.id   0c433213a73031e00d9f74dc3ec84515
#
_cell.length_a   1.000
_cell.length_b   1.000
_cell.length_c   1.000
_cell.angle_alpha   90.00
_cell.angle_beta   90.00
_cell.angle_gamma   90.00
#
_symmetry.space_group_name_H-M   'P 1'
#
loop_
_entity.id
_entity.type
_entity.pdbx_description
1 polymer ?
#
loop_
_entity_poly.entity_id
_entity_poly.type
_entity_poly.pdbx_seq_one_letter_code
_entity_poly.pdbx_strand_id
1 'polypeptide(L)'
;MKNYAKLFKTSMALFMLGGLLVAPDLSAQNKLNTLKFDKTSQLRDFFSYKGDGTILVSGHRGGYEVGYAENCIEGLENVLTQMPAFFEIDPRLTKDSVIVLMHDATLDRTTTGKGKVKDYTWEELQSLRLKDHSGKVTDCRIPTLEEVIVWSKGKTIINLDKKDVPMSMIAALIKKHRAEKHVMLTVHTGAQARYLSLIHI
;
A
#
# COMPACT_ATOMS: atom_id res chain seq x y z
N MET A 1 -70.02 -38.51 44.35
CA MET A 1 -69.64 -37.55 45.38
C MET A 1 -68.56 -36.67 44.83
N LYS A 2 -68.69 -35.38 44.99
CA LYS A 2 -68.12 -34.30 44.11
C LYS A 2 -66.65 -34.04 44.29
N ASN A 3 -65.93 -34.09 43.20
CA ASN A 3 -64.54 -33.67 43.08
C ASN A 3 -64.47 -32.22 42.63
N TYR A 4 -63.74 -31.38 43.34
CA TYR A 4 -63.34 -30.02 42.90
C TYR A 4 -61.83 -30.01 42.63
N ALA A 5 -61.49 -29.96 41.37
CA ALA A 5 -60.13 -29.65 40.95
C ALA A 5 -59.93 -28.11 40.81
N LYS A 6 -59.03 -27.56 41.62
CA LYS A 6 -58.62 -26.15 41.53
C LYS A 6 -57.55 -25.97 40.46
N LEU A 7 -57.91 -25.22 39.45
CA LEU A 7 -56.93 -24.75 38.49
C LEU A 7 -55.97 -23.68 39.09
N PHE A 8 -54.71 -24.00 39.14
CA PHE A 8 -53.67 -23.00 39.37
C PHE A 8 -53.20 -22.45 37.99
N LYS A 9 -53.52 -21.20 37.69
CA LYS A 9 -52.94 -20.47 36.58
C LYS A 9 -51.64 -19.84 37.06
N THR A 10 -50.49 -20.40 36.68
CA THR A 10 -49.18 -19.78 36.84
C THR A 10 -48.93 -18.93 35.60
N SER A 11 -49.01 -17.63 35.78
CA SER A 11 -48.57 -16.64 34.78
C SER A 11 -47.03 -16.63 34.75
N MET A 12 -46.45 -17.15 33.68
CA MET A 12 -45.01 -17.06 33.43
C MET A 12 -44.73 -15.74 32.71
N ALA A 13 -44.31 -14.74 33.45
CA ALA A 13 -43.83 -13.50 32.91
C ALA A 13 -42.45 -13.73 32.27
N LEU A 14 -42.39 -13.71 30.92
CA LEU A 14 -41.14 -13.78 30.13
C LEU A 14 -40.47 -12.41 30.21
N PHE A 15 -39.45 -12.28 31.05
CA PHE A 15 -38.56 -11.11 31.04
C PHE A 15 -37.65 -11.24 29.83
N MET A 16 -37.95 -10.52 28.73
CA MET A 16 -37.03 -10.27 27.66
C MET A 16 -35.98 -9.26 28.18
N LEU A 17 -34.82 -9.76 28.64
CA LEU A 17 -33.62 -8.93 28.78
C LEU A 17 -33.13 -8.60 27.38
N GLY A 18 -33.50 -7.43 26.87
CA GLY A 18 -32.92 -6.85 25.68
C GLY A 18 -31.44 -6.48 25.96
N GLY A 19 -30.56 -7.45 25.83
CA GLY A 19 -29.13 -7.17 25.78
C GLY A 19 -28.85 -6.35 24.54
N LEU A 20 -28.61 -5.05 24.71
CA LEU A 20 -28.00 -4.21 23.64
C LEU A 20 -26.62 -4.79 23.38
N LEU A 21 -26.50 -5.62 22.34
CA LEU A 21 -25.21 -5.98 21.78
C LEU A 21 -24.64 -4.69 21.18
N VAL A 22 -23.87 -3.95 21.97
CA VAL A 22 -22.99 -2.90 21.45
C VAL A 22 -21.96 -3.65 20.60
N ALA A 23 -22.17 -3.65 19.29
CA ALA A 23 -21.15 -4.08 18.36
C ALA A 23 -19.88 -3.28 18.68
N PRO A 24 -18.71 -3.93 18.83
CA PRO A 24 -17.48 -3.18 19.02
C PRO A 24 -17.34 -2.24 17.81
N ASP A 25 -17.11 -0.98 18.10
CA ASP A 25 -16.84 0.05 17.10
C ASP A 25 -15.57 -0.37 16.33
N LEU A 26 -15.73 -0.97 15.15
CA LEU A 26 -14.64 -1.38 14.27
C LEU A 26 -13.94 -0.16 13.62
N SER A 27 -14.26 1.05 14.02
CA SER A 27 -13.71 2.29 13.49
C SER A 27 -12.42 2.77 14.18
N ALA A 28 -11.74 1.94 14.96
CA ALA A 28 -10.35 2.20 15.30
C ALA A 28 -9.49 1.97 14.04
N GLN A 29 -9.72 2.76 13.00
CA GLN A 29 -8.76 2.93 11.91
C GLN A 29 -7.44 3.37 12.57
N ASN A 30 -6.45 2.48 12.59
CA ASN A 30 -5.13 2.79 13.12
C ASN A 30 -4.65 4.09 12.47
N LYS A 31 -4.45 5.12 13.30
CA LYS A 31 -4.05 6.43 12.81
C LYS A 31 -2.68 6.30 12.16
N LEU A 32 -2.62 6.55 10.85
CA LEU A 32 -1.37 6.47 10.12
C LEU A 32 -0.43 7.63 10.48
N ASN A 33 0.84 7.35 10.61
CA ASN A 33 1.92 8.31 10.76
C ASN A 33 2.30 8.85 9.38
N THR A 34 1.70 9.97 8.97
CA THR A 34 1.78 10.46 7.60
C THR A 34 2.85 11.53 7.40
N LEU A 35 3.46 11.54 6.20
CA LEU A 35 4.30 12.62 5.69
C LEU A 35 3.50 13.41 4.65
N LYS A 36 3.12 14.65 4.98
CA LYS A 36 2.30 15.51 4.11
C LYS A 36 3.05 16.78 3.73
N PHE A 37 3.03 17.10 2.45
CA PHE A 37 3.64 18.32 1.92
C PHE A 37 2.65 19.04 1.01
N ASP A 38 2.43 20.32 1.28
CA ASP A 38 1.55 21.17 0.48
C ASP A 38 2.29 21.78 -0.70
N LYS A 39 3.62 21.93 -0.58
CA LYS A 39 4.49 22.52 -1.59
C LYS A 39 5.74 21.66 -1.81
N THR A 40 6.25 21.64 -3.04
CA THR A 40 7.53 20.97 -3.41
C THR A 40 8.73 21.55 -2.65
N SER A 41 8.67 22.82 -2.23
CA SER A 41 9.71 23.42 -1.38
C SER A 41 9.81 22.75 -0.01
N GLN A 42 8.68 22.36 0.59
CA GLN A 42 8.65 21.64 1.86
C GLN A 42 9.24 20.23 1.72
N LEU A 43 8.93 19.55 0.61
CA LEU A 43 9.54 18.25 0.30
C LEU A 43 11.05 18.35 0.17
N ARG A 44 11.53 19.38 -0.53
CA ARG A 44 12.96 19.65 -0.71
C ARG A 44 13.66 19.95 0.61
N ASP A 45 13.02 20.77 1.46
CA ASP A 45 13.50 21.10 2.81
C ASP A 45 13.54 19.87 3.71
N PHE A 46 12.55 19.00 3.64
CA PHE A 46 12.49 17.74 4.40
C PHE A 46 13.67 16.81 4.12
N PHE A 47 14.08 16.68 2.84
CA PHE A 47 15.23 15.87 2.44
C PHE A 47 16.58 16.61 2.50
N SER A 48 16.60 17.88 2.88
CA SER A 48 17.85 18.63 3.07
C SER A 48 18.51 18.25 4.38
N TYR A 49 19.84 18.02 4.35
CA TYR A 49 20.59 17.77 5.57
C TYR A 49 20.64 19.04 6.46
N LYS A 50 20.20 18.91 7.70
CA LYS A 50 20.08 20.03 8.65
C LYS A 50 21.10 20.00 9.79
N GLY A 51 21.81 18.87 9.96
CA GLY A 51 22.77 18.70 11.06
C GLY A 51 22.15 18.63 12.46
N ASP A 52 20.82 18.47 12.56
CA ASP A 52 20.04 18.48 13.81
C ASP A 52 19.78 17.08 14.39
N GLY A 53 20.37 16.03 13.79
CA GLY A 53 20.17 14.64 14.21
C GLY A 53 18.89 14.00 13.75
N THR A 54 18.08 14.67 12.89
CA THR A 54 16.86 14.10 12.31
C THR A 54 17.18 12.86 11.49
N ILE A 55 16.52 11.74 11.79
CA ILE A 55 16.66 10.47 11.08
C ILE A 55 15.45 10.33 10.14
N LEU A 56 15.72 10.13 8.85
CA LEU A 56 14.71 9.81 7.85
C LEU A 56 14.64 8.30 7.66
N VAL A 57 13.43 7.73 7.76
CA VAL A 57 13.22 6.29 7.57
C VAL A 57 12.73 6.03 6.16
N SER A 58 13.46 5.17 5.43
CA SER A 58 13.05 4.65 4.13
C SER A 58 12.66 3.19 4.26
N GLY A 59 11.40 2.89 3.97
CA GLY A 59 10.92 1.51 3.90
C GLY A 59 11.29 0.92 2.53
N HIS A 60 12.36 0.09 2.48
CA HIS A 60 12.76 -0.63 1.28
C HIS A 60 11.67 -1.64 0.90
N ARG A 61 10.97 -1.41 -0.22
CA ARG A 61 9.84 -2.20 -0.74
C ARG A 61 8.67 -2.37 0.24
N GLY A 62 8.54 -1.49 1.25
CA GLY A 62 7.51 -1.61 2.30
C GLY A 62 7.91 -2.41 3.53
N GLY A 63 9.20 -2.75 3.68
CA GLY A 63 9.71 -3.48 4.84
C GLY A 63 9.62 -5.01 4.70
N TYR A 64 9.97 -5.70 5.79
CA TYR A 64 10.10 -7.17 5.83
C TYR A 64 9.33 -7.80 7.00
N GLU A 65 8.18 -7.27 7.35
CA GLU A 65 7.39 -7.83 8.43
C GLU A 65 6.64 -9.10 7.98
N VAL A 66 6.57 -10.10 8.89
CA VAL A 66 5.87 -11.37 8.61
C VAL A 66 4.38 -11.11 8.32
N GLY A 67 3.89 -11.74 7.26
CA GLY A 67 2.51 -11.57 6.81
C GLY A 67 2.31 -10.43 5.81
N TYR A 68 3.34 -9.61 5.55
CA TYR A 68 3.34 -8.57 4.53
C TYR A 68 4.37 -8.86 3.44
N ALA A 69 3.94 -8.69 2.20
CA ALA A 69 4.81 -8.88 1.05
C ALA A 69 5.55 -7.59 0.68
N GLU A 70 6.71 -7.72 0.04
CA GLU A 70 7.41 -6.58 -0.56
C GLU A 70 6.59 -5.97 -1.71
N ASN A 71 6.70 -4.66 -1.94
CA ASN A 71 6.05 -3.95 -3.04
C ASN A 71 4.50 -4.06 -3.04
N CYS A 72 3.85 -4.18 -1.89
CA CYS A 72 2.39 -4.17 -1.77
C CYS A 72 1.89 -3.02 -0.89
N ILE A 73 0.70 -2.52 -1.17
CA ILE A 73 0.11 -1.38 -0.45
C ILE A 73 -0.07 -1.70 1.03
N GLU A 74 -0.49 -2.91 1.36
CA GLU A 74 -0.71 -3.36 2.74
C GLU A 74 0.58 -3.33 3.57
N GLY A 75 1.72 -3.70 2.97
CA GLY A 75 3.03 -3.60 3.60
C GLY A 75 3.47 -2.16 3.86
N LEU A 76 3.26 -1.28 2.87
CA LEU A 76 3.51 0.16 3.02
C LEU A 76 2.65 0.75 4.13
N GLU A 77 1.37 0.42 4.17
CA GLU A 77 0.42 0.93 5.16
C GLU A 77 0.75 0.42 6.57
N ASN A 78 1.14 -0.85 6.69
CA ASN A 78 1.55 -1.43 7.97
C ASN A 78 2.72 -0.66 8.59
N VAL A 79 3.74 -0.28 7.82
CA VAL A 79 4.85 0.55 8.33
C VAL A 79 4.33 1.91 8.83
N LEU A 80 3.39 2.54 8.10
CA LEU A 80 2.82 3.82 8.52
C LEU A 80 1.96 3.73 9.77
N THR A 81 1.49 2.56 10.16
CA THR A 81 0.83 2.38 11.47
C THR A 81 1.82 2.51 12.62
N GLN A 82 3.09 2.23 12.38
CA GLN A 82 4.15 2.19 13.38
C GLN A 82 4.95 3.49 13.44
N MET A 83 5.33 4.04 12.28
CA MET A 83 6.17 5.25 12.19
C MET A 83 5.98 5.99 10.87
N PRO A 84 6.30 7.31 10.81
CA PRO A 84 6.37 8.01 9.54
C PRO A 84 7.57 7.48 8.72
N ALA A 85 7.32 7.14 7.46
CA ALA A 85 8.34 6.65 6.53
C ALA A 85 8.03 7.12 5.13
N PHE A 86 9.06 7.24 4.28
CA PHE A 86 8.92 7.23 2.82
C PHE A 86 9.33 5.85 2.30
N PHE A 87 8.97 5.51 1.06
CA PHE A 87 9.19 4.16 0.56
C PHE A 87 9.94 4.17 -0.76
N GLU A 88 10.87 3.26 -0.90
CA GLU A 88 11.43 2.88 -2.19
C GLU A 88 10.63 1.68 -2.73
N ILE A 89 10.26 1.71 -4.02
CA ILE A 89 9.45 0.71 -4.70
C ILE A 89 9.89 0.51 -6.15
N ASP A 90 9.57 -0.64 -6.74
CA ASP A 90 10.15 -1.17 -7.97
C ASP A 90 9.15 -1.29 -9.14
N PRO A 91 8.96 -0.26 -9.97
CA PRO A 91 8.06 -0.34 -11.13
C PRO A 91 8.62 -1.22 -12.27
N ARG A 92 7.78 -2.13 -12.81
CA ARG A 92 8.02 -2.94 -14.01
C ARG A 92 6.84 -2.90 -14.98
N LEU A 93 7.11 -3.25 -16.25
CA LEU A 93 6.08 -3.34 -17.28
C LEU A 93 5.55 -4.76 -17.44
N THR A 94 4.23 -4.87 -17.58
CA THR A 94 3.53 -6.04 -18.09
C THR A 94 3.55 -6.10 -19.62
N LYS A 95 3.07 -7.20 -20.19
CA LYS A 95 2.95 -7.41 -21.64
C LYS A 95 2.07 -6.34 -22.32
N ASP A 96 1.02 -5.93 -21.66
CA ASP A 96 0.06 -4.91 -22.12
C ASP A 96 0.40 -3.49 -21.66
N SER A 97 1.67 -3.28 -21.23
CA SER A 97 2.20 -1.97 -20.85
C SER A 97 1.57 -1.33 -19.62
N VAL A 98 0.98 -2.11 -18.73
CA VAL A 98 0.59 -1.65 -17.40
C VAL A 98 1.83 -1.64 -16.50
N ILE A 99 2.00 -0.59 -15.69
CA ILE A 99 3.11 -0.49 -14.74
C ILE A 99 2.67 -1.11 -13.41
N VAL A 100 3.33 -2.20 -13.01
CA VAL A 100 3.10 -2.91 -11.74
C VAL A 100 4.31 -2.79 -10.83
N LEU A 101 4.16 -3.09 -9.54
CA LEU A 101 5.28 -3.15 -8.61
C LEU A 101 5.82 -4.57 -8.49
N MET A 102 7.09 -4.75 -8.84
CA MET A 102 7.81 -6.02 -8.74
C MET A 102 9.31 -5.77 -8.81
N HIS A 103 10.07 -6.25 -7.82
CA HIS A 103 11.53 -6.09 -7.87
C HIS A 103 12.15 -6.97 -8.96
N ASP A 104 11.86 -8.26 -8.94
CA ASP A 104 12.46 -9.23 -9.87
C ASP A 104 11.82 -9.12 -11.26
N ALA A 105 12.55 -9.50 -12.28
CA ALA A 105 12.00 -9.60 -13.63
C ALA A 105 11.04 -10.79 -13.78
N THR A 106 11.01 -11.70 -12.78
CA THR A 106 10.16 -12.89 -12.74
C THR A 106 9.27 -12.93 -11.52
N LEU A 107 8.18 -13.67 -11.60
CA LEU A 107 7.16 -13.84 -10.57
C LEU A 107 7.54 -14.85 -9.47
N ASP A 108 8.54 -15.68 -9.71
CA ASP A 108 8.79 -16.93 -9.01
C ASP A 108 9.07 -16.78 -7.51
N ARG A 109 9.87 -15.80 -7.11
CA ARG A 109 10.28 -15.60 -5.71
C ARG A 109 9.15 -15.06 -4.85
N THR A 110 8.49 -14.02 -5.32
CA THR A 110 7.61 -13.19 -4.49
C THR A 110 6.13 -13.40 -4.76
N THR A 111 5.76 -14.31 -5.68
CA THR A 111 4.35 -14.55 -6.01
C THR A 111 4.03 -16.05 -6.11
N THR A 112 2.73 -16.35 -6.24
CA THR A 112 2.24 -17.70 -6.57
C THR A 112 2.41 -18.05 -8.05
N GLY A 113 2.77 -17.08 -8.90
CA GLY A 113 3.04 -17.27 -10.33
C GLY A 113 4.48 -17.69 -10.62
N LYS A 114 4.77 -17.89 -11.91
CA LYS A 114 6.10 -18.24 -12.44
C LYS A 114 6.34 -17.51 -13.75
N GLY A 115 7.62 -17.37 -14.13
CA GLY A 115 8.00 -16.76 -15.40
C GLY A 115 8.15 -15.25 -15.34
N LYS A 116 8.32 -14.61 -16.49
CA LYS A 116 8.66 -13.17 -16.55
C LYS A 116 7.43 -12.29 -16.46
N VAL A 117 7.48 -11.23 -15.68
CA VAL A 117 6.40 -10.22 -15.54
C VAL A 117 5.94 -9.70 -16.92
N LYS A 118 6.87 -9.40 -17.80
CA LYS A 118 6.60 -8.87 -19.15
C LYS A 118 5.88 -9.85 -20.11
N ASP A 119 5.74 -11.09 -19.75
CA ASP A 119 5.07 -12.11 -20.58
C ASP A 119 3.58 -12.22 -20.24
N TYR A 120 3.12 -11.54 -19.17
CA TYR A 120 1.75 -11.52 -18.67
C TYR A 120 1.09 -10.16 -18.87
N THR A 121 -0.22 -10.17 -19.13
CA THR A 121 -1.07 -8.99 -19.05
C THR A 121 -1.39 -8.65 -17.58
N TRP A 122 -1.82 -7.42 -17.33
CA TRP A 122 -2.27 -7.04 -15.98
C TRP A 122 -3.44 -7.91 -15.49
N GLU A 123 -4.39 -8.23 -16.37
CA GLU A 123 -5.52 -9.09 -16.04
C GLU A 123 -5.09 -10.47 -15.52
N GLU A 124 -4.12 -11.09 -16.18
CA GLU A 124 -3.55 -12.38 -15.76
C GLU A 124 -2.85 -12.28 -14.38
N LEU A 125 -2.17 -11.19 -14.10
CA LEU A 125 -1.47 -10.99 -12.83
C LEU A 125 -2.40 -10.77 -11.63
N GLN A 126 -3.61 -10.26 -11.82
CA GLN A 126 -4.56 -9.99 -10.74
C GLN A 126 -4.97 -11.23 -9.94
N SER A 127 -4.91 -12.42 -10.53
CA SER A 127 -5.23 -13.68 -9.88
C SER A 127 -4.14 -14.16 -8.91
N LEU A 128 -2.92 -13.63 -9.04
CA LEU A 128 -1.77 -14.04 -8.23
C LEU A 128 -1.83 -13.44 -6.82
N ARG A 129 -1.17 -14.12 -5.90
CA ARG A 129 -0.92 -13.63 -4.54
C ARG A 129 0.57 -13.42 -4.32
N LEU A 130 0.89 -12.42 -3.52
CA LEU A 130 2.26 -12.17 -3.10
C LEU A 130 2.63 -13.09 -1.93
N LYS A 131 3.93 -13.36 -1.80
CA LYS A 131 4.52 -14.08 -0.68
C LYS A 131 5.30 -13.11 0.20
N ASP A 132 5.25 -13.31 1.50
CA ASP A 132 6.14 -12.62 2.43
C ASP A 132 7.60 -13.12 2.29
N HIS A 133 8.51 -12.50 3.03
CA HIS A 133 9.94 -12.86 2.98
C HIS A 133 10.24 -14.30 3.46
N SER A 134 9.33 -14.94 4.18
CA SER A 134 9.44 -16.35 4.58
C SER A 134 8.98 -17.32 3.48
N GLY A 135 8.42 -16.81 2.38
CA GLY A 135 7.84 -17.57 1.28
C GLY A 135 6.38 -17.98 1.52
N LYS A 136 5.77 -17.55 2.62
CA LYS A 136 4.35 -17.80 2.90
C LYS A 136 3.46 -16.92 2.03
N VAL A 137 2.44 -17.52 1.43
CA VAL A 137 1.45 -16.79 0.64
C VAL A 137 0.63 -15.89 1.56
N THR A 138 0.46 -14.63 1.14
CA THR A 138 -0.35 -13.60 1.80
C THR A 138 -1.63 -13.32 1.02
N ASP A 139 -2.50 -12.48 1.56
CA ASP A 139 -3.67 -11.95 0.83
C ASP A 139 -3.30 -10.77 -0.09
N CYS A 140 -2.07 -10.26 0.02
CA CYS A 140 -1.60 -9.13 -0.79
C CYS A 140 -1.55 -9.50 -2.28
N ARG A 141 -1.87 -8.52 -3.12
CA ARG A 141 -1.80 -8.63 -4.59
C ARG A 141 -0.69 -7.74 -5.13
N ILE A 142 -0.27 -8.02 -6.36
CA ILE A 142 0.61 -7.13 -7.10
C ILE A 142 -0.16 -5.83 -7.37
N PRO A 143 0.25 -4.66 -6.87
CA PRO A 143 -0.43 -3.41 -7.19
C PRO A 143 0.12 -2.81 -8.49
N THR A 144 -0.68 -1.97 -9.15
CA THR A 144 -0.18 -1.07 -10.18
C THR A 144 0.52 0.13 -9.56
N LEU A 145 1.44 0.74 -10.28
CA LEU A 145 2.06 2.01 -9.87
C LEU A 145 1.01 3.11 -9.71
N GLU A 146 -0.03 3.10 -10.56
CA GLU A 146 -1.12 4.07 -10.48
C GLU A 146 -1.89 3.97 -9.15
N GLU A 147 -2.23 2.76 -8.70
CA GLU A 147 -2.87 2.53 -7.41
C GLU A 147 -2.02 3.03 -6.25
N VAL A 148 -0.71 2.77 -6.28
CA VAL A 148 0.22 3.23 -5.23
C VAL A 148 0.39 4.74 -5.24
N ILE A 149 0.46 5.38 -6.40
CA ILE A 149 0.49 6.85 -6.51
C ILE A 149 -0.78 7.45 -5.89
N VAL A 150 -1.95 6.91 -6.21
CA VAL A 150 -3.22 7.39 -5.66
C VAL A 150 -3.27 7.17 -4.15
N TRP A 151 -2.87 5.99 -3.69
CA TRP A 151 -2.82 5.64 -2.26
C TRP A 151 -1.87 6.55 -1.47
N SER A 152 -0.70 6.89 -2.01
CA SER A 152 0.34 7.66 -1.31
C SER A 152 -0.05 9.11 -1.01
N LYS A 153 -1.01 9.66 -1.75
CA LYS A 153 -1.42 11.07 -1.61
C LYS A 153 -1.86 11.40 -0.20
N GLY A 154 -1.21 12.39 0.40
CA GLY A 154 -1.48 12.83 1.77
C GLY A 154 -1.10 11.81 2.85
N LYS A 155 -0.40 10.74 2.50
CA LYS A 155 0.10 9.73 3.44
C LYS A 155 1.61 9.69 3.49
N THR A 156 2.28 9.62 2.33
CA THR A 156 3.73 9.42 2.28
C THR A 156 4.31 9.87 0.93
N ILE A 157 5.62 9.68 0.79
CA ILE A 157 6.38 9.87 -0.45
C ILE A 157 6.82 8.50 -0.93
N ILE A 158 6.77 8.27 -2.23
CA ILE A 158 7.31 7.08 -2.88
C ILE A 158 8.52 7.45 -3.74
N ASN A 159 9.60 6.70 -3.59
CA ASN A 159 10.80 6.79 -4.44
C ASN A 159 10.79 5.60 -5.41
N LEU A 160 10.80 5.90 -6.70
CA LEU A 160 10.74 4.89 -7.74
C LEU A 160 12.15 4.47 -8.17
N ASP A 161 12.54 3.23 -7.85
CA ASP A 161 13.70 2.59 -8.46
C ASP A 161 13.24 1.85 -9.72
N LYS A 162 13.07 2.63 -10.80
CA LYS A 162 12.56 2.09 -12.04
C LYS A 162 13.49 0.99 -12.59
N LYS A 163 12.89 -0.12 -12.97
CA LYS A 163 13.63 -1.22 -13.60
C LYS A 163 13.61 -1.03 -15.13
N ASP A 164 12.64 -1.56 -15.81
CA ASP A 164 12.52 -1.57 -17.27
C ASP A 164 11.48 -0.57 -17.82
N VAL A 165 10.82 0.20 -16.94
CA VAL A 165 9.79 1.17 -17.33
C VAL A 165 10.40 2.41 -17.99
N PRO A 166 9.92 2.84 -19.17
CA PRO A 166 10.33 4.12 -19.77
C PRO A 166 9.98 5.30 -18.86
N MET A 167 10.94 6.24 -18.71
CA MET A 167 10.78 7.43 -17.88
C MET A 167 9.55 8.26 -18.27
N SER A 168 9.24 8.32 -19.57
CA SER A 168 8.07 9.04 -20.10
C SER A 168 6.74 8.49 -19.59
N MET A 169 6.63 7.16 -19.40
CA MET A 169 5.42 6.54 -18.87
C MET A 169 5.23 6.88 -17.39
N ILE A 170 6.30 6.83 -16.61
CA ILE A 170 6.28 7.25 -15.20
C ILE A 170 5.89 8.72 -15.09
N ALA A 171 6.52 9.58 -15.90
CA ALA A 171 6.23 11.02 -15.93
C ALA A 171 4.75 11.29 -16.30
N ALA A 172 4.18 10.54 -17.24
CA ALA A 172 2.78 10.66 -17.61
C ALA A 172 1.84 10.34 -16.44
N LEU A 173 2.12 9.28 -15.67
CA LEU A 173 1.34 8.94 -14.48
C LEU A 173 1.45 10.01 -13.38
N ILE A 174 2.67 10.50 -13.10
CA ILE A 174 2.89 11.55 -12.10
C ILE A 174 2.06 12.78 -12.46
N LYS A 175 2.11 13.23 -13.72
CA LYS A 175 1.35 14.38 -14.23
C LYS A 175 -0.17 14.13 -14.19
N LYS A 176 -0.62 12.97 -14.68
CA LYS A 176 -2.04 12.57 -14.66
C LYS A 176 -2.63 12.72 -13.26
N HIS A 177 -1.89 12.32 -12.26
CA HIS A 177 -2.34 12.34 -10.87
C HIS A 177 -1.90 13.57 -10.08
N ARG A 178 -1.19 14.54 -10.68
CA ARG A 178 -0.61 15.71 -9.98
C ARG A 178 0.17 15.28 -8.73
N ALA A 179 1.04 14.29 -8.91
CA ALA A 179 1.71 13.60 -7.81
C ALA A 179 3.17 14.05 -7.59
N GLU A 180 3.58 15.19 -8.15
CA GLU A 180 4.95 15.72 -8.09
C GLU A 180 5.45 15.94 -6.65
N LYS A 181 4.53 16.09 -5.71
CA LYS A 181 4.84 16.25 -4.27
C LYS A 181 4.90 14.94 -3.49
N HIS A 182 4.58 13.81 -4.15
CA HIS A 182 4.47 12.51 -3.51
C HIS A 182 5.38 11.47 -4.14
N VAL A 183 6.08 11.82 -5.22
CA VAL A 183 6.92 10.90 -5.98
C VAL A 183 8.32 11.46 -6.13
N MET A 184 9.31 10.65 -5.82
CA MET A 184 10.71 10.83 -6.20
C MET A 184 11.11 9.76 -7.21
N LEU A 185 12.14 10.05 -8.00
CA LEU A 185 12.68 9.07 -8.93
C LEU A 185 14.19 8.92 -8.71
N THR A 186 14.61 7.66 -8.60
CA THR A 186 16.02 7.33 -8.67
C THR A 186 16.51 7.49 -10.10
N VAL A 187 17.53 8.32 -10.30
CA VAL A 187 18.16 8.56 -11.61
C VAL A 187 19.62 8.14 -11.56
N HIS A 188 20.07 7.46 -12.63
CA HIS A 188 21.41 6.91 -12.70
C HIS A 188 22.34 7.74 -13.62
N THR A 189 21.80 8.71 -14.35
CA THR A 189 22.56 9.56 -15.27
C THR A 189 22.11 11.01 -15.23
N GLY A 190 23.04 11.93 -15.52
CA GLY A 190 22.70 13.36 -15.66
C GLY A 190 21.72 13.63 -16.81
N ALA A 191 21.67 12.77 -17.82
CA ALA A 191 20.68 12.88 -18.91
C ALA A 191 19.26 12.61 -18.42
N GLN A 192 19.07 11.60 -17.56
CA GLN A 192 17.78 11.31 -16.91
C GLN A 192 17.33 12.47 -16.01
N ALA A 193 18.25 13.02 -15.21
CA ALA A 193 17.94 14.17 -14.35
C ALA A 193 17.54 15.40 -15.19
N ARG A 194 18.25 15.70 -16.26
CA ARG A 194 17.90 16.79 -17.18
C ARG A 194 16.52 16.58 -17.83
N TYR A 195 16.22 15.35 -18.27
CA TYR A 195 14.92 15.04 -18.86
C TYR A 195 13.77 15.34 -17.87
N LEU A 196 13.86 14.89 -16.62
CA LEU A 196 12.85 15.15 -15.60
C LEU A 196 12.70 16.64 -15.31
N SER A 197 13.82 17.36 -15.20
CA SER A 197 13.79 18.82 -15.00
C SER A 197 13.09 19.55 -16.15
N LEU A 198 13.31 19.13 -17.41
CA LEU A 198 12.65 19.72 -18.59
C LEU A 198 11.13 19.49 -18.62
N ILE A 199 10.67 18.42 -18.04
CA ILE A 199 9.23 18.07 -17.98
C ILE A 199 8.58 18.48 -16.65
N HIS A 200 9.29 19.24 -15.83
CA HIS A 200 8.81 19.76 -14.53
C HIS A 200 8.37 18.67 -13.53
N ILE A 201 9.19 17.64 -13.38
CA ILE A 201 9.05 16.59 -12.36
C ILE A 201 10.29 16.54 -11.48
#